data_f2b255ecfcd7d01ada461fe24f72d43c
#
_entry.id   f2b255ecfcd7d01ada461fe24f72d43c
#
_cell.length_a   1.000
_cell.length_b   1.000
_cell.length_c   1.000
_cell.angle_alpha   90.00
_cell.angle_beta   90.00
_cell.angle_gamma   90.00
#
_symmetry.space_group_name_H-M   'P 1'
#
loop_
_entity.id
_entity.type
_entity.pdbx_description
1 polymer ?
#
loop_
_entity_poly.entity_id
_entity_poly.type
_entity_poly.pdbx_seq_one_letter_code
_entity_poly.pdbx_strand_id
1 'polypeptide(L)'
;GAGLFVLVIQPLLHFMRLGRIIDYATASRIIGDHFANVEDKLLNILQLRSQSAEAKDKSLIEASIDQKISAIQLVPFREAIDIRKNKKYLPFALPPVAILLFLLFAAPNILIDSNYRLIRNNRYFEKEAPFRFRINNEVLEVPQYDDFELSVDVGGNVIPAAVSIVTATGTYSMEVNGPGAFTYTFKKIPADVRFRLEANGFSSASYTIAVLPLPAIQEFTIHADYPDYTGKKDEVFTNTGDLTVPEGTTITWRFSTAHASAVEVFLADSALPAQRSGKDRFEAEHRFLDGGRYAIGVANEQLHSADTLAYFMQVLPDAYPQITVEQASDSTDEKYLFFIGEAADDYGFTRGGFYYQIERST
;
A
#
# COMPACT_ATOMS: atom_id res chain seq x y z
N GLY A 1 38.39 -14.95 -0.62
CA GLY A 1 39.09 -14.40 0.57
C GLY A 1 40.17 -15.32 1.10
N ALA A 2 39.89 -16.59 1.40
CA ALA A 2 40.84 -17.54 1.99
C ALA A 2 42.03 -17.85 1.07
N GLY A 3 41.84 -17.99 -0.24
CA GLY A 3 42.91 -18.24 -1.20
C GLY A 3 43.92 -17.09 -1.29
N LEU A 4 43.48 -15.85 -1.26
CA LEU A 4 44.36 -14.68 -1.28
C LEU A 4 45.17 -14.57 0.01
N PHE A 5 44.55 -14.90 1.15
CA PHE A 5 45.25 -14.91 2.45
C PHE A 5 46.39 -15.97 2.47
N VAL A 6 46.10 -17.19 2.03
CA VAL A 6 47.05 -18.31 2.07
C VAL A 6 48.15 -18.14 1.02
N LEU A 7 47.82 -17.69 -0.20
CA LEU A 7 48.77 -17.61 -1.31
C LEU A 7 49.61 -16.33 -1.34
N VAL A 8 49.12 -15.23 -0.77
CA VAL A 8 49.78 -13.92 -0.86
C VAL A 8 50.09 -13.34 0.51
N ILE A 9 49.10 -13.23 1.40
CA ILE A 9 49.29 -12.56 2.69
C ILE A 9 50.18 -13.41 3.63
N GLN A 10 49.92 -14.68 3.74
CA GLN A 10 50.70 -15.57 4.62
C GLN A 10 52.15 -15.69 4.22
N PRO A 11 52.55 -15.88 2.94
CA PRO A 11 53.96 -15.82 2.52
C PRO A 11 54.58 -14.45 2.74
N LEU A 12 53.81 -13.35 2.51
CA LEU A 12 54.29 -11.98 2.73
C LEU A 12 54.60 -11.71 4.20
N LEU A 13 53.72 -12.13 5.11
CA LEU A 13 53.90 -12.06 6.57
C LEU A 13 55.10 -12.90 7.01
N HIS A 14 55.31 -14.07 6.40
CA HIS A 14 56.44 -14.94 6.69
C HIS A 14 57.76 -14.35 6.18
N PHE A 15 57.74 -13.76 4.98
CA PHE A 15 58.89 -13.07 4.38
C PHE A 15 59.27 -11.81 5.18
N MET A 16 58.28 -11.05 5.67
CA MET A 16 58.51 -9.88 6.51
C MET A 16 58.82 -10.24 7.97
N ARG A 17 58.82 -11.52 8.33
CA ARG A 17 59.01 -12.01 9.73
C ARG A 17 58.01 -11.37 10.71
N LEU A 18 56.88 -10.84 10.22
CA LEU A 18 55.81 -10.30 11.03
C LEU A 18 55.05 -11.49 11.63
N GLY A 19 55.04 -11.61 12.94
CA GLY A 19 54.33 -12.67 13.66
C GLY A 19 55.25 -13.71 14.31
N ARG A 20 56.57 -13.65 14.14
CA ARG A 20 57.49 -14.38 15.01
C ARG A 20 57.71 -13.58 16.29
N ILE A 21 57.22 -14.09 17.38
CA ILE A 21 57.62 -13.59 18.71
C ILE A 21 59.13 -13.88 18.84
N ILE A 22 59.92 -12.82 18.87
CA ILE A 22 61.35 -12.94 19.11
C ILE A 22 61.46 -13.36 20.59
N ASP A 23 62.04 -14.54 20.83
CA ASP A 23 62.33 -15.00 22.18
C ASP A 23 63.44 -14.13 22.83
N TYR A 24 63.46 -14.14 24.14
CA TYR A 24 64.36 -13.28 24.90
C TYR A 24 65.83 -13.57 24.57
N ALA A 25 66.19 -14.83 24.26
CA ALA A 25 67.57 -15.21 23.89
C ALA A 25 67.96 -14.63 22.50
N THR A 26 67.02 -14.67 21.54
CA THR A 26 67.22 -14.05 20.21
C THR A 26 67.27 -12.51 20.31
N ALA A 27 66.42 -11.91 21.16
CA ALA A 27 66.45 -10.47 21.41
C ALA A 27 67.81 -10.02 22.05
N SER A 28 68.34 -10.77 23.03
CA SER A 28 69.62 -10.44 23.68
C SER A 28 70.79 -10.58 22.73
N ARG A 29 70.70 -11.51 21.77
CA ARG A 29 71.75 -11.64 20.72
C ARG A 29 71.73 -10.47 19.76
N ILE A 30 70.54 -10.05 19.29
CA ILE A 30 70.39 -8.88 18.41
C ILE A 30 70.90 -7.61 19.09
N ILE A 31 70.64 -7.45 20.36
CA ILE A 31 71.11 -6.31 21.17
C ILE A 31 72.63 -6.45 21.36
N GLY A 32 73.14 -7.66 21.59
CA GLY A 32 74.56 -7.95 21.77
C GLY A 32 75.39 -7.67 20.51
N ASP A 33 74.88 -8.01 19.34
CA ASP A 33 75.53 -7.69 18.05
C ASP A 33 75.75 -6.17 17.86
N HIS A 34 74.90 -5.34 18.54
CA HIS A 34 75.05 -3.88 18.49
C HIS A 34 75.93 -3.34 19.66
N PHE A 35 75.79 -3.94 20.82
CA PHE A 35 76.51 -3.58 22.05
C PHE A 35 77.29 -4.76 22.59
N ALA A 36 78.51 -5.01 22.05
CA ALA A 36 79.34 -6.18 22.33
C ALA A 36 79.57 -6.44 23.84
N ASN A 37 79.61 -5.42 24.69
CA ASN A 37 79.80 -5.56 26.13
C ASN A 37 78.55 -5.93 26.92
N VAL A 38 77.38 -6.08 26.26
CA VAL A 38 76.10 -6.30 26.93
C VAL A 38 75.51 -7.69 26.64
N GLU A 39 75.95 -8.38 25.59
CA GLU A 39 75.44 -9.70 25.21
C GLU A 39 75.55 -10.74 26.34
N ASP A 40 76.75 -10.94 26.87
CA ASP A 40 77.02 -11.91 27.93
C ASP A 40 76.24 -11.55 29.21
N LYS A 41 76.09 -10.24 29.48
CA LYS A 41 75.34 -9.76 30.68
C LYS A 41 73.84 -10.01 30.58
N LEU A 42 73.29 -9.77 29.40
CA LEU A 42 71.86 -10.03 29.15
C LEU A 42 71.52 -11.51 29.19
N LEU A 43 72.31 -12.33 28.51
CA LEU A 43 72.15 -13.79 28.54
C LEU A 43 72.22 -14.34 29.95
N ASN A 44 73.22 -13.85 30.71
CA ASN A 44 73.46 -14.27 32.07
C ASN A 44 72.29 -13.87 33.01
N ILE A 45 71.71 -12.68 32.83
CA ILE A 45 70.49 -12.23 33.57
C ILE A 45 69.32 -13.11 33.25
N LEU A 46 69.08 -13.45 31.97
CA LEU A 46 67.98 -14.31 31.55
C LEU A 46 68.12 -15.73 32.09
N GLN A 47 69.38 -16.29 32.11
CA GLN A 47 69.62 -17.56 32.69
C GLN A 47 69.46 -17.57 34.24
N LEU A 48 69.89 -16.54 34.94
CA LEU A 48 69.70 -16.39 36.36
C LEU A 48 68.19 -16.26 36.68
N ARG A 49 67.46 -15.57 35.85
CA ARG A 49 65.95 -15.41 36.03
C ARG A 49 65.24 -16.75 35.80
N SER A 50 65.65 -17.55 34.83
CA SER A 50 65.07 -18.88 34.64
C SER A 50 65.41 -19.83 35.82
N GLN A 51 66.68 -19.76 36.36
CA GLN A 51 67.14 -20.56 37.48
C GLN A 51 66.44 -20.10 38.81
N SER A 52 66.10 -18.79 38.97
CA SER A 52 65.42 -18.28 40.16
C SER A 52 64.04 -18.86 40.34
N ALA A 53 63.43 -19.33 39.27
CA ALA A 53 62.09 -19.96 39.35
C ALA A 53 62.10 -21.32 40.06
N GLU A 54 63.27 -22.03 40.04
CA GLU A 54 63.48 -23.39 40.56
C GLU A 54 64.34 -23.44 41.81
N ALA A 55 64.93 -22.31 42.24
CA ALA A 55 65.87 -22.27 43.37
C ALA A 55 65.16 -22.11 44.73
N LYS A 56 65.78 -22.77 45.75
CA LYS A 56 65.37 -22.71 47.17
C LYS A 56 65.64 -21.36 47.83
N ASP A 57 66.73 -20.66 47.38
CA ASP A 57 67.12 -19.33 47.92
C ASP A 57 67.00 -18.27 46.81
N LYS A 58 65.80 -17.69 46.72
CA LYS A 58 65.47 -16.66 45.71
C LYS A 58 66.13 -15.31 46.00
N SER A 59 66.38 -14.95 47.25
CA SER A 59 66.88 -13.63 47.63
C SER A 59 68.33 -13.32 47.16
N LEU A 60 69.22 -14.30 47.14
CA LEU A 60 70.55 -14.14 46.62
C LEU A 60 70.63 -14.01 45.10
N ILE A 61 69.75 -14.75 44.41
CA ILE A 61 69.68 -14.70 42.98
C ILE A 61 69.06 -13.37 42.51
N GLU A 62 67.97 -12.89 43.18
CA GLU A 62 67.36 -11.59 42.89
C GLU A 62 68.40 -10.44 43.14
N ALA A 63 69.14 -10.44 44.23
CA ALA A 63 70.15 -9.42 44.47
C ALA A 63 71.23 -9.41 43.41
N SER A 64 71.66 -10.61 42.88
CA SER A 64 72.58 -10.73 41.78
C SER A 64 72.04 -10.23 40.43
N ILE A 65 70.73 -10.45 40.19
CA ILE A 65 70.01 -9.94 39.05
C ILE A 65 69.92 -8.41 39.06
N ASP A 66 69.59 -7.83 40.24
CA ASP A 66 69.48 -6.38 40.41
C ASP A 66 70.79 -5.66 40.25
N GLN A 67 71.87 -6.23 40.73
CA GLN A 67 73.25 -5.71 40.55
C GLN A 67 73.60 -5.70 39.08
N LYS A 68 73.28 -6.78 38.35
CA LYS A 68 73.62 -6.88 36.89
C LYS A 68 72.69 -5.98 36.05
N ILE A 69 71.43 -5.82 36.44
CA ILE A 69 70.52 -4.89 35.79
C ILE A 69 70.99 -3.45 35.90
N SER A 70 71.46 -3.06 37.09
CA SER A 70 72.02 -1.72 37.34
C SER A 70 73.26 -1.43 36.42
N ALA A 71 74.01 -2.43 36.14
CA ALA A 71 75.19 -2.29 35.27
C ALA A 71 74.89 -2.13 33.77
N ILE A 72 73.62 -2.45 33.33
CA ILE A 72 73.17 -2.33 31.92
C ILE A 72 72.09 -1.29 31.74
N GLN A 73 71.64 -0.67 32.82
CA GLN A 73 70.55 0.31 32.80
C GLN A 73 70.90 1.59 32.02
N LEU A 74 72.15 1.92 31.87
CA LEU A 74 72.66 3.08 31.15
C LEU A 74 72.76 2.87 29.63
N VAL A 75 72.48 1.67 29.11
CA VAL A 75 72.62 1.35 27.68
C VAL A 75 71.35 1.75 26.91
N PRO A 76 71.43 2.60 25.89
CA PRO A 76 70.31 3.03 25.13
C PRO A 76 69.86 1.96 24.12
N PHE A 77 69.19 0.91 24.57
CA PHE A 77 68.71 -0.25 23.75
C PHE A 77 67.88 0.12 22.54
N ARG A 78 67.24 1.32 22.50
CA ARG A 78 66.50 1.80 21.34
C ARG A 78 67.39 2.04 20.13
N GLU A 79 68.64 2.31 20.31
CA GLU A 79 69.60 2.55 19.22
C GLU A 79 70.00 1.28 18.48
N ALA A 80 69.81 0.10 19.10
CA ALA A 80 69.95 -1.19 18.44
C ALA A 80 69.01 -1.45 17.31
N ILE A 81 67.87 -0.69 17.27
CA ILE A 81 66.84 -0.80 16.22
C ILE A 81 67.16 0.20 15.11
N ASP A 82 67.94 -0.21 14.13
CA ASP A 82 68.27 0.63 12.98
C ASP A 82 67.24 0.50 11.88
N ILE A 83 66.19 1.41 11.96
CA ILE A 83 65.12 1.47 10.96
C ILE A 83 65.65 1.86 9.56
N ARG A 84 66.84 2.49 9.48
CA ARG A 84 67.44 2.89 8.20
C ARG A 84 67.86 1.68 7.35
N LYS A 85 68.14 0.53 7.96
CA LYS A 85 68.42 -0.74 7.24
C LYS A 85 67.23 -1.21 6.42
N ASN A 86 65.99 -0.77 6.75
CA ASN A 86 64.77 -1.14 6.02
C ASN A 86 64.59 -0.32 4.74
N LYS A 87 65.33 0.77 4.51
CA LYS A 87 65.28 1.55 3.25
C LYS A 87 65.53 0.70 2.00
N LYS A 88 66.33 -0.37 2.10
CA LYS A 88 66.58 -1.28 0.98
C LYS A 88 65.32 -2.03 0.49
N TYR A 89 64.28 -2.09 1.29
CA TYR A 89 62.99 -2.73 0.92
C TYR A 89 61.99 -1.74 0.33
N LEU A 90 62.25 -0.43 0.42
CA LEU A 90 61.34 0.62 -0.09
C LEU A 90 61.05 0.49 -1.60
N PRO A 91 62.04 0.19 -2.49
CA PRO A 91 61.76 0.01 -3.91
C PRO A 91 60.84 -1.19 -4.23
N PHE A 92 60.75 -2.17 -3.33
CA PHE A 92 59.84 -3.30 -3.49
C PHE A 92 58.44 -3.02 -2.97
N ALA A 93 58.25 -2.04 -2.09
CA ALA A 93 56.95 -1.59 -1.61
C ALA A 93 56.32 -0.56 -2.54
N LEU A 94 57.09 0.20 -3.32
CA LEU A 94 56.62 1.23 -4.23
C LEU A 94 55.70 0.70 -5.36
N PRO A 95 56.03 -0.40 -6.08
CA PRO A 95 55.18 -0.90 -7.14
C PRO A 95 53.72 -1.27 -6.69
N PRO A 96 53.52 -2.07 -5.64
CA PRO A 96 52.14 -2.38 -5.20
C PRO A 96 51.37 -1.16 -4.70
N VAL A 97 52.03 -0.20 -4.07
CA VAL A 97 51.42 1.05 -3.66
C VAL A 97 51.05 1.91 -4.88
N ALA A 98 51.92 1.99 -5.89
CA ALA A 98 51.65 2.71 -7.14
C ALA A 98 50.48 2.08 -7.92
N ILE A 99 50.42 0.73 -7.99
CA ILE A 99 49.30 0.01 -8.60
C ILE A 99 48.00 0.31 -7.85
N LEU A 100 48.02 0.29 -6.52
CA LEU A 100 46.83 0.59 -5.71
C LEU A 100 46.38 2.02 -5.93
N LEU A 101 47.27 2.99 -5.94
CA LEU A 101 46.95 4.39 -6.22
C LEU A 101 46.41 4.58 -7.64
N PHE A 102 47.06 3.93 -8.62
CA PHE A 102 46.58 3.95 -10.01
C PHE A 102 45.13 3.42 -10.13
N LEU A 103 44.82 2.28 -9.50
CA LEU A 103 43.48 1.70 -9.50
C LEU A 103 42.50 2.61 -8.79
N LEU A 104 42.90 3.29 -7.74
CA LEU A 104 42.04 4.21 -6.98
C LEU A 104 41.65 5.45 -7.80
N PHE A 105 42.56 5.95 -8.65
CA PHE A 105 42.32 7.13 -9.49
C PHE A 105 41.77 6.79 -10.87
N ALA A 106 42.24 5.72 -11.52
CA ALA A 106 41.85 5.38 -12.88
C ALA A 106 40.57 4.53 -12.97
N ALA A 107 40.28 3.74 -11.93
CA ALA A 107 39.12 2.84 -11.91
C ALA A 107 38.58 2.65 -10.49
N PRO A 108 38.04 3.71 -9.84
CA PRO A 108 37.53 3.66 -8.46
C PRO A 108 36.41 2.66 -8.30
N ASN A 109 35.59 2.48 -9.34
CA ASN A 109 34.43 1.55 -9.31
C ASN A 109 34.87 0.09 -9.15
N ILE A 110 36.04 -0.30 -9.69
CA ILE A 110 36.57 -1.68 -9.52
C ILE A 110 36.87 -1.98 -8.05
N LEU A 111 37.39 -1.01 -7.31
CA LEU A 111 37.75 -1.20 -5.91
C LEU A 111 36.52 -1.04 -4.98
N ILE A 112 35.65 -0.08 -5.26
CA ILE A 112 34.51 0.22 -4.40
C ILE A 112 33.41 -0.82 -4.57
N ASP A 113 32.98 -1.10 -5.82
CA ASP A 113 31.90 -2.04 -6.10
C ASP A 113 32.28 -3.49 -5.78
N SER A 114 33.50 -3.88 -6.06
CA SER A 114 33.96 -5.23 -5.76
C SER A 114 34.09 -5.48 -4.25
N ASN A 115 34.60 -4.50 -3.49
CA ASN A 115 34.67 -4.61 -2.03
C ASN A 115 33.27 -4.56 -1.37
N TYR A 116 32.36 -3.73 -1.89
CA TYR A 116 30.99 -3.68 -1.40
C TYR A 116 30.27 -5.02 -1.58
N ARG A 117 30.47 -5.69 -2.72
CA ARG A 117 29.93 -7.03 -3.01
C ARG A 117 30.57 -8.12 -2.14
N LEU A 118 31.87 -8.02 -1.84
CA LEU A 118 32.56 -8.98 -0.99
C LEU A 118 32.20 -8.88 0.49
N ILE A 119 32.00 -7.67 1.01
CA ILE A 119 31.64 -7.43 2.41
C ILE A 119 30.17 -7.81 2.68
N ARG A 120 29.30 -7.68 1.68
CA ARG A 120 27.86 -8.01 1.77
C ARG A 120 27.49 -9.30 1.01
N ASN A 121 28.33 -10.33 1.12
CA ASN A 121 28.12 -11.62 0.45
C ASN A 121 26.82 -12.34 0.84
N ASN A 122 26.15 -11.92 1.93
CA ASN A 122 24.83 -12.42 2.35
C ASN A 122 23.65 -11.77 1.61
N ARG A 123 23.87 -10.82 0.69
CA ARG A 123 22.85 -10.28 -0.19
C ARG A 123 23.05 -10.78 -1.61
N TYR A 124 22.02 -11.35 -2.17
CA TYR A 124 21.96 -11.67 -3.59
C TYR A 124 22.03 -10.35 -4.36
N PHE A 125 23.12 -10.08 -5.04
CA PHE A 125 23.21 -8.95 -5.98
C PHE A 125 22.57 -9.41 -7.28
N GLU A 126 21.34 -8.96 -7.52
CA GLU A 126 20.72 -9.11 -8.83
C GLU A 126 21.61 -8.44 -9.88
N LYS A 127 21.80 -9.12 -11.02
CA LYS A 127 22.44 -8.50 -12.17
C LYS A 127 21.62 -7.27 -12.54
N GLU A 128 22.26 -6.11 -12.69
CA GLU A 128 21.57 -4.94 -13.22
C GLU A 128 21.01 -5.28 -14.59
N ALA A 129 19.70 -5.09 -14.74
CA ALA A 129 19.03 -5.33 -16.03
C ALA A 129 19.59 -4.35 -17.07
N PRO A 130 19.91 -4.82 -18.28
CA PRO A 130 20.36 -3.96 -19.38
C PRO A 130 19.26 -3.05 -19.92
N PHE A 131 18.06 -3.10 -19.37
CA PHE A 131 16.87 -2.33 -19.70
C PHE A 131 16.09 -1.97 -18.43
N ARG A 132 15.15 -1.04 -18.56
CA ARG A 132 14.24 -0.61 -17.49
C ARG A 132 12.81 -0.67 -18.00
N PHE A 133 11.90 -1.15 -17.16
CA PHE A 133 10.47 -1.10 -17.39
C PHE A 133 9.94 0.28 -16.98
N ARG A 134 9.08 0.85 -17.79
CA ARG A 134 8.34 2.07 -17.51
C ARG A 134 6.86 1.83 -17.80
N ILE A 135 6.04 1.96 -16.79
CA ILE A 135 4.59 1.93 -16.94
C ILE A 135 4.15 3.31 -17.45
N ASN A 136 3.35 3.35 -18.52
CA ASN A 136 2.87 4.58 -19.13
C ASN A 136 1.50 5.03 -18.59
N ASN A 137 0.78 4.15 -17.91
CA ASN A 137 -0.47 4.51 -17.27
C ASN A 137 -0.22 5.54 -16.16
N GLU A 138 -0.94 6.66 -16.18
CA GLU A 138 -0.83 7.71 -15.16
C GLU A 138 -1.29 7.22 -13.78
N VAL A 139 -2.36 6.40 -13.78
CA VAL A 139 -2.94 5.81 -12.59
C VAL A 139 -3.17 4.32 -12.82
N LEU A 140 -2.90 3.50 -11.81
CA LEU A 140 -3.18 2.07 -11.81
C LEU A 140 -4.46 1.80 -11.00
N GLU A 141 -5.58 2.35 -11.49
CA GLU A 141 -6.90 2.19 -10.88
C GLU A 141 -7.92 1.82 -11.96
N VAL A 142 -8.90 1.01 -11.60
CA VAL A 142 -9.95 0.56 -12.50
C VAL A 142 -11.26 0.32 -11.73
N PRO A 143 -12.44 0.68 -12.26
CA PRO A 143 -13.70 0.27 -11.69
C PRO A 143 -13.82 -1.26 -11.62
N GLN A 144 -14.47 -1.76 -10.59
CA GLN A 144 -14.67 -3.19 -10.41
C GLN A 144 -15.41 -3.79 -11.62
N TYR A 145 -14.94 -4.95 -12.10
CA TYR A 145 -15.43 -5.67 -13.28
C TYR A 145 -15.19 -4.98 -14.64
N ASP A 146 -14.46 -3.88 -14.68
CA ASP A 146 -14.01 -3.28 -15.91
C ASP A 146 -12.69 -3.89 -16.42
N ASP A 147 -12.41 -3.67 -17.70
CA ASP A 147 -11.17 -4.06 -18.34
C ASP A 147 -10.11 -2.97 -18.12
N PHE A 148 -8.87 -3.37 -17.84
CA PHE A 148 -7.74 -2.46 -17.66
C PHE A 148 -6.62 -2.77 -18.63
N GLU A 149 -6.28 -1.82 -19.50
CA GLU A 149 -5.14 -1.92 -20.42
C GLU A 149 -3.88 -1.38 -19.75
N LEU A 150 -2.91 -2.27 -19.51
CA LEU A 150 -1.58 -1.93 -19.02
C LEU A 150 -0.66 -1.67 -20.21
N SER A 151 -0.09 -0.47 -20.27
CA SER A 151 0.90 -0.07 -21.28
C SER A 151 2.28 0.07 -20.64
N VAL A 152 3.28 -0.57 -21.22
CA VAL A 152 4.65 -0.62 -20.71
C VAL A 152 5.64 -0.33 -21.81
N ASP A 153 6.53 0.61 -21.55
CA ASP A 153 7.72 0.84 -22.37
C ASP A 153 8.95 0.21 -21.72
N VAL A 154 9.80 -0.39 -22.56
CA VAL A 154 11.07 -0.94 -22.14
C VAL A 154 12.18 -0.23 -22.89
N GLY A 155 13.00 0.52 -22.14
CA GLY A 155 14.14 1.27 -22.69
C GLY A 155 15.46 0.80 -22.08
N GLY A 156 16.54 0.83 -22.86
CA GLY A 156 17.87 0.45 -22.42
C GLY A 156 18.78 0.03 -23.56
N ASN A 157 19.92 -0.57 -23.23
CA ASN A 157 20.91 -1.02 -24.22
C ASN A 157 20.45 -2.27 -25.00
N VAL A 158 19.52 -3.05 -24.44
CA VAL A 158 18.94 -4.25 -25.04
C VAL A 158 17.45 -4.22 -24.84
N ILE A 159 16.68 -4.22 -25.92
CA ILE A 159 15.23 -4.32 -25.85
C ILE A 159 14.85 -5.80 -25.88
N PRO A 160 14.12 -6.33 -24.89
CA PRO A 160 13.67 -7.71 -24.90
C PRO A 160 12.62 -7.95 -25.99
N ALA A 161 12.64 -9.14 -26.58
CA ALA A 161 11.68 -9.52 -27.62
C ALA A 161 10.27 -9.80 -27.07
N ALA A 162 10.18 -10.15 -25.77
CA ALA A 162 8.93 -10.45 -25.08
C ALA A 162 9.02 -9.98 -23.63
N VAL A 163 7.88 -9.50 -23.12
CA VAL A 163 7.65 -9.15 -21.72
C VAL A 163 6.50 -9.98 -21.21
N SER A 164 6.61 -10.50 -20.00
CA SER A 164 5.55 -11.24 -19.32
C SER A 164 5.12 -10.52 -18.07
N ILE A 165 3.86 -10.63 -17.74
CA ILE A 165 3.26 -10.20 -16.49
C ILE A 165 3.11 -11.42 -15.59
N VAL A 166 3.67 -11.35 -14.39
CA VAL A 166 3.54 -12.39 -13.36
C VAL A 166 2.60 -11.89 -12.28
N THR A 167 1.53 -12.64 -12.07
CA THR A 167 0.53 -12.41 -11.01
C THR A 167 0.48 -13.60 -10.07
N ALA A 168 -0.35 -13.52 -9.03
CA ALA A 168 -0.61 -14.67 -8.14
C ALA A 168 -1.30 -15.83 -8.86
N THR A 169 -2.03 -15.57 -9.94
CA THR A 169 -2.79 -16.57 -10.70
C THR A 169 -2.02 -17.18 -11.87
N GLY A 170 -0.93 -16.57 -12.32
CA GLY A 170 -0.13 -17.09 -13.43
C GLY A 170 0.77 -16.05 -14.09
N THR A 171 1.41 -16.49 -15.18
CA THR A 171 2.25 -15.68 -16.04
C THR A 171 1.59 -15.48 -17.39
N TYR A 172 1.49 -14.26 -17.83
CA TYR A 172 0.82 -13.85 -19.07
C TYR A 172 1.80 -13.10 -19.97
N SER A 173 1.78 -13.39 -21.25
CA SER A 173 2.61 -12.66 -22.22
C SER A 173 1.94 -11.36 -22.62
N MET A 174 2.71 -10.28 -22.71
CA MET A 174 2.24 -9.00 -23.25
C MET A 174 2.26 -9.01 -24.78
N GLU A 175 1.37 -8.26 -25.40
CA GLU A 175 1.35 -8.00 -26.82
C GLU A 175 2.37 -6.92 -27.18
N VAL A 176 3.02 -7.07 -28.33
CA VAL A 176 4.04 -6.14 -28.80
C VAL A 176 3.38 -5.10 -29.72
N ASN A 177 3.37 -3.84 -29.30
CA ASN A 177 2.78 -2.73 -30.07
C ASN A 177 3.83 -1.84 -30.77
N GLY A 178 5.09 -2.25 -30.74
CA GLY A 178 6.20 -1.52 -31.37
C GLY A 178 7.54 -1.83 -30.73
N PRO A 179 8.63 -1.24 -31.19
CA PRO A 179 9.93 -1.44 -30.61
C PRO A 179 9.99 -0.99 -29.16
N GLY A 180 10.02 -1.95 -28.23
CA GLY A 180 10.05 -1.68 -26.79
C GLY A 180 8.71 -1.29 -26.15
N ALA A 181 7.60 -1.26 -26.92
CA ALA A 181 6.27 -0.98 -26.41
C ALA A 181 5.44 -2.26 -26.28
N PHE A 182 4.87 -2.47 -25.12
CA PHE A 182 4.11 -3.68 -24.78
C PHE A 182 2.79 -3.31 -24.11
N THR A 183 1.74 -4.06 -24.44
CA THR A 183 0.42 -3.88 -23.83
C THR A 183 -0.16 -5.21 -23.35
N TYR A 184 -1.03 -5.14 -22.34
CA TYR A 184 -1.79 -6.28 -21.86
C TYR A 184 -3.11 -5.81 -21.28
N THR A 185 -4.21 -6.44 -21.66
CA THR A 185 -5.53 -6.11 -21.13
C THR A 185 -5.95 -7.14 -20.10
N PHE A 186 -6.03 -6.68 -18.85
CA PHE A 186 -6.69 -7.42 -17.78
C PHE A 186 -8.20 -7.31 -17.97
N LYS A 187 -8.87 -8.44 -18.03
CA LYS A 187 -10.32 -8.48 -18.30
C LYS A 187 -11.11 -8.61 -17.01
N LYS A 188 -12.16 -7.77 -16.86
CA LYS A 188 -13.19 -7.84 -15.79
C LYS A 188 -12.58 -8.05 -14.40
N ILE A 189 -11.74 -7.14 -13.96
CA ILE A 189 -10.99 -7.26 -12.69
C ILE A 189 -11.94 -7.18 -11.51
N PRO A 190 -12.06 -8.25 -10.68
CA PRO A 190 -12.99 -8.28 -9.55
C PRO A 190 -12.42 -7.68 -8.25
N ALA A 191 -11.09 -7.65 -8.10
CA ALA A 191 -10.36 -7.23 -6.91
C ALA A 191 -8.94 -6.82 -7.28
N ASP A 192 -8.23 -6.16 -6.38
CA ASP A 192 -6.86 -5.69 -6.58
C ASP A 192 -5.95 -6.75 -7.18
N VAL A 193 -5.20 -6.36 -8.22
CA VAL A 193 -4.26 -7.25 -8.91
C VAL A 193 -2.85 -6.80 -8.65
N ARG A 194 -2.10 -7.62 -7.91
CA ARG A 194 -0.66 -7.42 -7.74
C ARG A 194 0.09 -8.14 -8.86
N PHE A 195 0.99 -7.43 -9.52
CA PHE A 195 1.77 -7.97 -10.61
C PHE A 195 3.22 -7.47 -10.60
N ARG A 196 4.09 -8.15 -11.33
CA ARG A 196 5.42 -7.72 -11.71
C ARG A 196 5.66 -8.05 -13.17
N LEU A 197 6.58 -7.33 -13.79
CA LEU A 197 6.99 -7.54 -15.17
C LEU A 197 8.26 -8.37 -15.18
N GLU A 198 8.33 -9.31 -16.12
CA GLU A 198 9.53 -10.15 -16.32
C GLU A 198 9.93 -10.17 -17.80
N ALA A 199 11.23 -10.01 -18.07
CA ALA A 199 11.82 -10.17 -19.40
C ALA A 199 13.27 -10.62 -19.28
N ASN A 200 13.71 -11.55 -20.11
CA ASN A 200 15.10 -12.04 -20.19
C ASN A 200 15.71 -12.42 -18.81
N GLY A 201 14.89 -12.93 -17.90
CA GLY A 201 15.33 -13.33 -16.55
C GLY A 201 15.50 -12.17 -15.55
N PHE A 202 15.03 -10.97 -15.88
CA PHE A 202 14.97 -9.81 -15.00
C PHE A 202 13.53 -9.48 -14.65
N SER A 203 13.31 -9.09 -13.38
CA SER A 203 11.98 -8.72 -12.87
C SER A 203 11.94 -7.25 -12.48
N SER A 204 10.78 -6.63 -12.65
CA SER A 204 10.49 -5.30 -12.12
C SER A 204 10.22 -5.31 -10.61
N ALA A 205 10.03 -4.14 -10.02
CA ALA A 205 9.32 -3.99 -8.75
C ALA A 205 7.88 -4.54 -8.88
N SER A 206 7.24 -4.81 -7.74
CA SER A 206 5.83 -5.21 -7.69
C SER A 206 4.95 -3.98 -7.76
N TYR A 207 3.92 -4.03 -8.62
CA TYR A 207 2.89 -3.02 -8.79
C TYR A 207 1.53 -3.58 -8.38
N THR A 208 0.57 -2.71 -8.13
CA THR A 208 -0.80 -3.10 -7.82
C THR A 208 -1.75 -2.25 -8.63
N ILE A 209 -2.67 -2.89 -9.35
CA ILE A 209 -3.86 -2.24 -9.92
C ILE A 209 -4.89 -2.23 -8.80
N ALA A 210 -5.28 -1.04 -8.35
CA ALA A 210 -6.32 -0.86 -7.36
C ALA A 210 -7.71 -0.94 -8.02
N VAL A 211 -8.59 -1.73 -7.44
CA VAL A 211 -9.97 -1.86 -7.93
C VAL A 211 -10.88 -0.94 -7.13
N LEU A 212 -11.53 -0.01 -7.83
CA LEU A 212 -12.50 0.88 -7.27
C LEU A 212 -13.84 0.16 -7.16
N PRO A 213 -14.33 -0.12 -5.96
CA PRO A 213 -15.58 -0.86 -5.79
C PRO A 213 -16.76 -0.07 -6.34
N LEU A 214 -17.64 -0.74 -7.10
CA LEU A 214 -18.86 -0.14 -7.63
C LEU A 214 -19.88 0.06 -6.51
N PRO A 215 -20.49 1.27 -6.39
CA PRO A 215 -21.61 1.47 -5.49
C PRO A 215 -22.83 0.74 -6.03
N ALA A 216 -23.56 0.05 -5.16
CA ALA A 216 -24.73 -0.71 -5.54
C ALA A 216 -25.83 -0.64 -4.48
N ILE A 217 -27.09 -0.66 -4.92
CA ILE A 217 -28.28 -0.87 -4.08
C ILE A 217 -28.47 -2.38 -3.98
N GLN A 218 -28.37 -2.93 -2.77
CA GLN A 218 -28.59 -4.36 -2.52
C GLN A 218 -30.07 -4.67 -2.36
N GLU A 219 -30.78 -3.78 -1.65
CA GLU A 219 -32.19 -3.90 -1.37
C GLU A 219 -32.75 -2.51 -1.09
N PHE A 220 -34.00 -2.29 -1.45
CA PHE A 220 -34.74 -1.13 -1.00
C PHE A 220 -36.18 -1.51 -0.62
N THR A 221 -36.72 -0.77 0.34
CA THR A 221 -38.11 -0.88 0.74
C THR A 221 -38.77 0.48 0.58
N ILE A 222 -40.05 0.46 0.17
CA ILE A 222 -40.92 1.63 0.09
C ILE A 222 -41.98 1.47 1.13
N HIS A 223 -42.07 2.40 2.05
CA HIS A 223 -43.17 2.54 2.98
C HIS A 223 -44.12 3.62 2.42
N ALA A 224 -45.37 3.22 2.10
CA ALA A 224 -46.40 4.10 1.63
C ALA A 224 -47.35 4.44 2.81
N ASP A 225 -47.28 5.68 3.24
CA ASP A 225 -48.17 6.26 4.25
C ASP A 225 -49.32 6.98 3.53
N TYR A 226 -50.50 6.35 3.56
CA TYR A 226 -51.67 6.83 2.85
C TYR A 226 -52.39 7.93 3.65
N PRO A 227 -52.97 8.95 2.96
CA PRO A 227 -53.74 9.96 3.64
C PRO A 227 -54.96 9.36 4.40
N ASP A 228 -55.24 9.90 5.59
CA ASP A 228 -56.29 9.41 6.49
C ASP A 228 -57.66 9.33 5.81
N TYR A 229 -57.95 10.24 4.85
CA TYR A 229 -59.26 10.29 4.16
C TYR A 229 -59.52 9.03 3.32
N THR A 230 -58.46 8.32 2.90
CA THR A 230 -58.60 7.09 2.10
C THR A 230 -59.05 5.89 2.90
N GLY A 231 -58.88 5.92 4.23
CA GLY A 231 -59.15 4.79 5.12
C GLY A 231 -58.25 3.59 4.88
N LYS A 232 -57.24 3.71 4.02
CA LYS A 232 -56.24 2.66 3.74
C LYS A 232 -55.24 2.55 4.86
N LYS A 233 -54.69 1.35 5.07
CA LYS A 233 -53.57 1.11 6.00
C LYS A 233 -52.28 1.25 5.24
N ASP A 234 -51.23 1.72 5.91
CA ASP A 234 -49.91 1.82 5.38
C ASP A 234 -49.40 0.47 4.84
N GLU A 235 -48.69 0.52 3.76
CA GLU A 235 -48.16 -0.65 3.09
C GLU A 235 -46.60 -0.55 2.92
N VAL A 236 -45.95 -1.70 2.91
CA VAL A 236 -44.50 -1.80 2.69
C VAL A 236 -44.25 -2.68 1.49
N PHE A 237 -43.50 -2.14 0.54
CA PHE A 237 -43.11 -2.84 -0.69
C PHE A 237 -41.61 -3.06 -0.66
N THR A 238 -41.14 -4.25 -1.09
CA THR A 238 -39.71 -4.59 -1.13
C THR A 238 -39.28 -4.81 -2.58
N ASN A 239 -38.25 -4.12 -3.01
CA ASN A 239 -37.65 -4.20 -4.35
C ASN A 239 -38.69 -3.99 -5.50
N THR A 240 -39.75 -3.27 -5.22
CA THR A 240 -40.80 -2.90 -6.17
C THR A 240 -40.93 -1.38 -6.15
N GLY A 241 -40.70 -0.74 -7.30
CA GLY A 241 -40.75 0.73 -7.41
C GLY A 241 -41.92 1.26 -8.19
N ASP A 242 -42.56 0.45 -9.06
CA ASP A 242 -43.79 0.85 -9.78
C ASP A 242 -44.98 0.69 -8.85
N LEU A 243 -45.57 1.82 -8.45
CA LEU A 243 -46.67 1.84 -7.50
C LEU A 243 -47.80 2.71 -8.00
N THR A 244 -49.03 2.36 -7.57
CA THR A 244 -50.23 3.18 -7.74
C THR A 244 -50.74 3.58 -6.36
N VAL A 245 -50.76 4.88 -6.08
CA VAL A 245 -51.09 5.43 -4.77
C VAL A 245 -52.14 6.56 -4.89
N PRO A 246 -52.96 6.82 -3.86
CA PRO A 246 -53.79 8.01 -3.80
C PRO A 246 -52.98 9.30 -3.75
N GLU A 247 -53.56 10.38 -4.24
CA GLU A 247 -53.01 11.73 -4.12
C GLU A 247 -52.72 12.09 -2.66
N GLY A 248 -51.52 12.67 -2.41
CA GLY A 248 -51.09 13.06 -1.08
C GLY A 248 -50.41 11.95 -0.26
N THR A 249 -50.20 10.75 -0.83
CA THR A 249 -49.46 9.67 -0.19
C THR A 249 -48.00 10.08 0.05
N THR A 250 -47.53 9.85 1.25
CA THR A 250 -46.10 10.03 1.60
C THR A 250 -45.37 8.72 1.38
N ILE A 251 -44.33 8.77 0.56
CA ILE A 251 -43.46 7.63 0.26
C ILE A 251 -42.13 7.81 0.97
N THR A 252 -41.77 6.83 1.79
CA THR A 252 -40.45 6.74 2.42
C THR A 252 -39.69 5.57 1.83
N TRP A 253 -38.58 5.86 1.12
CA TRP A 253 -37.63 4.86 0.64
C TRP A 253 -36.59 4.58 1.70
N ARG A 254 -36.28 3.32 1.94
CA ARG A 254 -35.17 2.87 2.75
C ARG A 254 -34.29 1.98 1.92
N PHE A 255 -33.03 2.38 1.77
CA PHE A 255 -32.04 1.71 0.95
C PHE A 255 -31.00 0.98 1.81
N SER A 256 -30.68 -0.25 1.45
CA SER A 256 -29.52 -0.99 1.89
C SER A 256 -28.52 -1.05 0.73
N THR A 257 -27.30 -0.57 0.95
CA THR A 257 -26.34 -0.35 -0.13
C THR A 257 -25.01 -1.07 0.15
N ALA A 258 -24.20 -1.23 -0.90
CA ALA A 258 -22.80 -1.63 -0.80
C ALA A 258 -21.93 -0.54 -1.44
N HIS A 259 -20.84 -0.18 -0.77
CA HIS A 259 -19.83 0.77 -1.26
C HIS A 259 -20.36 2.14 -1.67
N ALA A 260 -21.52 2.56 -1.12
CA ALA A 260 -22.16 3.83 -1.43
C ALA A 260 -21.80 4.90 -0.38
N SER A 261 -21.58 6.13 -0.85
CA SER A 261 -21.49 7.33 -0.02
C SER A 261 -22.74 8.21 -0.12
N ALA A 262 -23.47 8.11 -1.23
CA ALA A 262 -24.69 8.87 -1.50
C ALA A 262 -25.73 8.02 -2.25
N VAL A 263 -26.99 8.30 -1.99
CA VAL A 263 -28.15 7.80 -2.75
C VAL A 263 -29.04 8.99 -3.07
N GLU A 264 -29.55 9.07 -4.29
CA GLU A 264 -30.44 10.14 -4.74
C GLU A 264 -31.66 9.55 -5.44
N VAL A 265 -32.84 10.12 -5.14
CA VAL A 265 -34.07 9.84 -5.85
C VAL A 265 -34.32 10.99 -6.81
N PHE A 266 -34.19 10.72 -8.10
CA PHE A 266 -34.46 11.69 -9.15
C PHE A 266 -35.96 11.70 -9.46
N LEU A 267 -36.60 12.77 -9.17
CA LEU A 267 -37.99 13.06 -9.57
C LEU A 267 -37.98 13.87 -10.89
N ALA A 268 -39.12 14.04 -11.53
CA ALA A 268 -39.19 14.72 -12.84
C ALA A 268 -38.47 16.08 -12.86
N ASP A 269 -38.65 16.90 -11.82
CA ASP A 269 -38.16 18.28 -11.73
C ASP A 269 -37.10 18.52 -10.63
N SER A 270 -36.72 17.49 -9.87
CA SER A 270 -35.81 17.62 -8.72
C SER A 270 -35.06 16.35 -8.40
N ALA A 271 -33.90 16.51 -7.78
CA ALA A 271 -33.16 15.42 -7.16
C ALA A 271 -33.32 15.51 -5.64
N LEU A 272 -33.74 14.43 -5.03
CA LEU A 272 -33.94 14.30 -3.59
C LEU A 272 -32.77 13.46 -3.01
N PRO A 273 -31.80 14.08 -2.30
CA PRO A 273 -30.77 13.34 -1.66
C PRO A 273 -31.32 12.54 -0.47
N ALA A 274 -30.99 11.26 -0.42
CA ALA A 274 -31.32 10.40 0.70
C ALA A 274 -30.40 10.69 1.89
N GLN A 275 -30.99 10.79 3.07
CA GLN A 275 -30.24 10.98 4.31
C GLN A 275 -29.65 9.66 4.78
N ARG A 276 -28.41 9.69 5.26
CA ARG A 276 -27.76 8.51 5.81
C ARG A 276 -28.35 8.17 7.17
N SER A 277 -28.98 7.00 7.29
CA SER A 277 -29.57 6.48 8.52
C SER A 277 -28.73 5.41 9.22
N GLY A 278 -27.59 5.01 8.62
CA GLY A 278 -26.64 4.00 9.15
C GLY A 278 -25.40 3.85 8.30
N LYS A 279 -24.59 2.82 8.58
CA LYS A 279 -23.31 2.60 7.86
C LYS A 279 -23.53 2.46 6.34
N ASP A 280 -24.48 1.60 5.95
CA ASP A 280 -24.78 1.32 4.54
C ASP A 280 -26.29 1.47 4.29
N ARG A 281 -26.94 2.39 5.02
CA ARG A 281 -28.38 2.63 4.95
C ARG A 281 -28.68 4.09 4.70
N PHE A 282 -29.64 4.33 3.81
CA PHE A 282 -30.10 5.65 3.45
C PHE A 282 -31.62 5.67 3.45
N GLU A 283 -32.19 6.85 3.70
CA GLU A 283 -33.64 7.07 3.73
C GLU A 283 -33.97 8.38 3.02
N ALA A 284 -35.00 8.35 2.19
CA ALA A 284 -35.56 9.52 1.51
C ALA A 284 -37.06 9.51 1.67
N GLU A 285 -37.70 10.69 1.75
CA GLU A 285 -39.11 10.84 1.90
C GLU A 285 -39.65 11.90 0.94
N HIS A 286 -40.75 11.59 0.29
CA HIS A 286 -41.45 12.53 -0.60
C HIS A 286 -42.94 12.31 -0.57
N ARG A 287 -43.71 13.41 -0.59
CA ARG A 287 -45.17 13.38 -0.69
C ARG A 287 -45.58 13.58 -2.15
N PHE A 288 -46.29 12.59 -2.71
CA PHE A 288 -46.73 12.61 -4.09
C PHE A 288 -48.11 13.27 -4.22
N LEU A 289 -48.14 14.36 -4.99
CA LEU A 289 -49.40 15.01 -5.43
C LEU A 289 -49.68 14.68 -6.89
N ASP A 290 -48.65 14.49 -7.69
CA ASP A 290 -48.71 14.14 -9.10
C ASP A 290 -47.91 12.88 -9.38
N GLY A 291 -48.34 12.09 -10.37
CA GLY A 291 -47.64 10.91 -10.82
C GLY A 291 -46.53 11.23 -11.82
N GLY A 292 -45.56 10.32 -11.94
CA GLY A 292 -44.49 10.51 -12.90
C GLY A 292 -43.42 9.44 -12.82
N ARG A 293 -42.43 9.56 -13.71
CA ARG A 293 -41.23 8.74 -13.64
C ARG A 293 -40.29 9.23 -12.56
N TYR A 294 -39.70 8.30 -11.87
CA TYR A 294 -38.62 8.59 -10.95
C TYR A 294 -37.52 7.57 -11.13
N ALA A 295 -36.27 7.91 -10.72
CA ALA A 295 -35.16 7.04 -10.79
C ALA A 295 -34.34 7.09 -9.49
N ILE A 296 -33.66 6.00 -9.15
CA ILE A 296 -32.85 5.90 -7.98
C ILE A 296 -31.40 5.73 -8.45
N GLY A 297 -30.52 6.64 -8.06
CA GLY A 297 -29.09 6.59 -8.34
C GLY A 297 -28.30 6.40 -7.06
N VAL A 298 -27.15 5.76 -7.20
CA VAL A 298 -26.20 5.51 -6.10
C VAL A 298 -24.80 5.92 -6.54
N ALA A 299 -24.04 6.54 -5.63
CA ALA A 299 -22.68 7.00 -5.89
C ALA A 299 -21.76 6.73 -4.70
N ASN A 300 -20.47 6.67 -4.96
CA ASN A 300 -19.43 6.81 -3.95
C ASN A 300 -18.52 8.00 -4.29
N GLU A 301 -17.42 8.20 -3.53
CA GLU A 301 -16.52 9.34 -3.71
C GLU A 301 -15.81 9.34 -5.08
N GLN A 302 -15.66 8.17 -5.71
CA GLN A 302 -14.87 7.95 -6.92
C GLN A 302 -15.74 7.66 -8.14
N LEU A 303 -16.89 7.02 -7.94
CA LEU A 303 -17.73 6.49 -9.01
C LEU A 303 -19.20 6.83 -8.77
N HIS A 304 -19.89 7.19 -9.86
CA HIS A 304 -21.35 7.20 -9.92
C HIS A 304 -21.78 5.88 -10.56
N SER A 305 -22.85 5.26 -10.05
CA SER A 305 -23.40 4.09 -10.73
C SER A 305 -23.87 4.50 -12.13
N ALA A 306 -23.43 3.77 -13.12
CA ALA A 306 -23.93 3.96 -14.49
C ALA A 306 -25.40 3.56 -14.61
N ASP A 307 -25.86 2.66 -13.75
CA ASP A 307 -27.23 2.13 -13.78
C ASP A 307 -28.10 2.84 -12.74
N THR A 308 -29.08 3.60 -13.23
CA THR A 308 -30.18 4.14 -12.42
C THR A 308 -31.37 3.20 -12.52
N LEU A 309 -31.96 2.87 -11.36
CA LEU A 309 -33.20 2.10 -11.31
C LEU A 309 -34.34 3.05 -11.60
N ALA A 310 -35.01 2.88 -12.76
CA ALA A 310 -36.08 3.72 -13.21
C ALA A 310 -37.42 3.06 -12.96
N TYR A 311 -38.37 3.83 -12.39
CA TYR A 311 -39.68 3.39 -11.99
C TYR A 311 -40.76 4.43 -12.35
N PHE A 312 -42.00 4.05 -12.19
CA PHE A 312 -43.15 4.91 -12.40
C PHE A 312 -44.06 4.95 -11.16
N MET A 313 -44.40 6.15 -10.70
CA MET A 313 -45.38 6.39 -9.66
C MET A 313 -46.68 6.87 -10.31
N GLN A 314 -47.75 6.08 -10.22
CA GLN A 314 -49.04 6.48 -10.63
C GLN A 314 -49.79 7.05 -9.44
N VAL A 315 -50.23 8.31 -9.52
CA VAL A 315 -51.03 8.96 -8.50
C VAL A 315 -52.46 9.00 -8.99
N LEU A 316 -53.36 8.50 -8.15
CA LEU A 316 -54.81 8.58 -8.39
C LEU A 316 -55.30 9.87 -7.73
N PRO A 317 -55.80 10.84 -8.50
CA PRO A 317 -56.31 12.06 -7.93
C PRO A 317 -57.58 11.78 -7.11
N ASP A 318 -57.80 12.56 -6.04
CA ASP A 318 -59.01 12.54 -5.22
C ASP A 318 -60.15 13.16 -6.01
N ALA A 319 -61.21 12.39 -6.26
CA ALA A 319 -62.36 12.88 -6.98
C ALA A 319 -63.29 13.68 -6.07
N TYR A 320 -63.80 14.78 -6.57
CA TYR A 320 -64.81 15.54 -5.81
C TYR A 320 -66.07 14.73 -5.61
N PRO A 321 -66.68 14.77 -4.39
CA PRO A 321 -67.96 14.11 -4.15
C PRO A 321 -69.07 14.62 -5.09
N GLN A 322 -69.74 13.67 -5.64
CA GLN A 322 -70.92 13.96 -6.51
C GLN A 322 -72.18 13.78 -5.71
N ILE A 323 -73.09 14.73 -5.84
CA ILE A 323 -74.45 14.68 -5.20
C ILE A 323 -75.47 15.03 -6.24
N THR A 324 -76.49 14.19 -6.33
CA THR A 324 -77.67 14.44 -7.11
C THR A 324 -78.88 14.48 -6.15
N VAL A 325 -79.68 15.55 -6.21
CA VAL A 325 -80.85 15.72 -5.33
C VAL A 325 -82.07 16.07 -6.19
N GLU A 326 -83.06 15.30 -6.05
CA GLU A 326 -84.36 15.55 -6.70
C GLU A 326 -85.44 15.83 -5.65
N GLN A 327 -86.26 16.85 -5.90
CA GLN A 327 -87.39 17.11 -5.08
C GLN A 327 -88.57 16.20 -5.52
N ALA A 328 -89.00 15.32 -4.61
CA ALA A 328 -90.19 14.51 -4.82
C ALA A 328 -91.40 15.28 -4.36
N SER A 329 -92.32 15.57 -5.28
CA SER A 329 -93.55 16.21 -4.95
C SER A 329 -94.62 15.16 -4.51
N ASP A 330 -95.09 15.25 -3.27
CA ASP A 330 -96.32 14.54 -2.90
C ASP A 330 -97.51 15.42 -3.23
N SER A 331 -98.36 14.96 -4.15
CA SER A 331 -99.55 15.67 -4.58
C SER A 331 -100.67 15.73 -3.51
N THR A 332 -100.50 15.08 -2.36
CA THR A 332 -101.49 14.99 -1.29
C THR A 332 -101.25 15.95 -0.13
N ASP A 333 -100.06 16.48 0.07
CA ASP A 333 -99.77 17.43 1.16
C ASP A 333 -98.71 18.47 0.80
N GLU A 334 -99.09 19.68 0.43
CA GLU A 334 -98.20 20.80 0.06
C GLU A 334 -97.37 21.36 1.20
N LYS A 335 -97.49 20.85 2.45
CA LYS A 335 -96.75 21.33 3.62
C LYS A 335 -95.44 20.65 3.80
N TYR A 336 -95.24 19.56 3.13
CA TYR A 336 -93.97 18.75 3.24
C TYR A 336 -93.22 18.74 1.90
N LEU A 337 -91.98 19.01 1.99
CA LEU A 337 -91.06 18.89 0.86
C LEU A 337 -90.17 17.64 1.08
N PHE A 338 -90.25 16.76 0.13
CA PHE A 338 -89.42 15.54 0.16
C PHE A 338 -88.29 15.69 -0.84
N PHE A 339 -87.08 15.35 -0.41
CA PHE A 339 -85.93 15.32 -1.25
C PHE A 339 -85.37 13.90 -1.24
N ILE A 340 -85.02 13.37 -2.40
CA ILE A 340 -84.34 12.11 -2.59
C ILE A 340 -83.01 12.49 -3.21
N GLY A 341 -81.93 12.11 -2.56
CA GLY A 341 -80.56 12.39 -3.05
C GLY A 341 -79.74 11.15 -3.03
N GLU A 342 -78.81 11.08 -3.99
CA GLU A 342 -77.72 10.10 -4.06
C GLU A 342 -76.46 10.88 -3.98
N ALA A 343 -75.53 10.44 -3.11
CA ALA A 343 -74.20 10.98 -2.99
C ALA A 343 -73.17 9.85 -3.25
N ALA A 344 -72.19 10.12 -4.08
CA ALA A 344 -71.10 9.19 -4.43
C ALA A 344 -69.80 9.88 -4.25
N ASP A 345 -68.82 9.15 -3.69
CA ASP A 345 -67.47 9.59 -3.48
C ASP A 345 -66.58 8.35 -3.47
N ASP A 346 -65.32 8.47 -3.92
CA ASP A 346 -64.41 7.35 -4.07
C ASP A 346 -63.84 6.83 -2.74
N TYR A 347 -63.73 7.73 -1.73
CA TYR A 347 -63.24 7.38 -0.38
C TYR A 347 -64.31 7.55 0.73
N GLY A 348 -65.52 7.91 0.36
CA GLY A 348 -66.63 8.04 1.29
C GLY A 348 -66.74 9.44 1.93
N PHE A 349 -67.79 9.61 2.76
CA PHE A 349 -68.11 10.91 3.34
C PHE A 349 -67.74 10.99 4.81
N THR A 350 -67.05 12.04 5.21
CA THR A 350 -66.80 12.35 6.63
C THR A 350 -68.00 13.09 7.26
N ARG A 351 -68.78 13.84 6.46
CA ARG A 351 -69.93 14.61 6.92
C ARG A 351 -70.90 14.95 5.76
N GLY A 352 -72.18 14.74 5.96
CA GLY A 352 -73.24 15.21 5.09
C GLY A 352 -74.12 16.17 5.86
N GLY A 353 -74.62 17.20 5.18
CA GLY A 353 -75.52 18.16 5.81
C GLY A 353 -76.55 18.70 4.80
N PHE A 354 -77.80 18.84 5.22
CA PHE A 354 -78.81 19.49 4.46
C PHE A 354 -79.05 20.89 5.02
N TYR A 355 -78.85 21.91 4.20
CA TYR A 355 -79.03 23.31 4.57
C TYR A 355 -80.24 23.90 3.79
N TYR A 356 -81.13 24.61 4.48
CA TYR A 356 -82.26 25.26 3.86
C TYR A 356 -82.44 26.66 4.40
N GLN A 357 -83.00 27.53 3.60
CA GLN A 357 -83.38 28.89 3.96
C GLN A 357 -84.82 29.11 3.58
N ILE A 358 -85.62 29.66 4.54
CA ILE A 358 -87.02 30.03 4.29
C ILE A 358 -87.07 31.51 3.90
N GLU A 359 -87.41 31.77 2.65
CA GLU A 359 -87.69 33.13 2.21
C GLU A 359 -89.15 33.47 2.50
N ARG A 360 -89.42 34.51 3.32
CA ARG A 360 -90.69 35.03 3.49
C ARG A 360 -90.99 35.91 2.29
N SER A 361 -92.02 35.56 1.48
CA SER A 361 -92.64 36.44 0.51
C SER A 361 -93.34 37.56 1.27
N THR A 362 -92.93 38.82 1.07
CA THR A 362 -93.62 40.03 1.56
C THR A 362 -94.78 40.34 0.67
#